data_b0be0ebe357b5071f2c52d288a569f3e
#
_entry.id   b0be0ebe357b5071f2c52d288a569f3e
#
_cell.length_a   1.000
_cell.length_b   1.000
_cell.length_c   1.000
_cell.angle_alpha   90.00
_cell.angle_beta   90.00
_cell.angle_gamma   90.00
#
_symmetry.space_group_name_H-M   'P 1'
#
loop_
_entity.id
_entity.type
_entity.pdbx_description
1 polymer ?
#
loop_
_entity_poly.entity_id
_entity_poly.type
_entity_poly.pdbx_seq_one_letter_code
_entity_poly.pdbx_strand_id
1 'polypeptide(L)'
;ENLGADDKNGVFICLECLKKYDSMKVVFFREEETGCKGSSEAVMSFFDDVRFVIQPDRKGDSDLITSIGYADLCSEKFMEALEPEKWGYREENGLMTDVLALKEKGLEVSCINVSCGYYNAHTDEEITVKKDLMKCLKFIEHIIEDCTDTYPHTQSDSYFSPYEFE
;
A
#
# COMPACT_ATOMS: atom_id res chain seq x y z
N GLU A 1 14.31 19.43 -12.24
CA GLU A 1 14.56 17.97 -12.05
C GLU A 1 13.86 17.52 -10.77
N ASN A 2 12.92 16.58 -10.86
CA ASN A 2 12.14 16.15 -9.71
C ASN A 2 12.96 15.30 -8.75
N LEU A 3 12.66 15.38 -7.46
CA LEU A 3 13.29 14.56 -6.42
C LEU A 3 13.00 13.06 -6.62
N GLY A 4 11.80 12.72 -7.08
CA GLY A 4 11.34 11.34 -7.22
C GLY A 4 11.07 10.69 -5.86
N ALA A 5 10.65 11.48 -4.86
CA ALA A 5 10.24 10.97 -3.55
C ALA A 5 9.04 10.05 -3.65
N ASP A 6 8.22 10.31 -4.61
CA ASP A 6 7.20 9.43 -5.15
C ASP A 6 7.85 8.56 -6.27
N ASP A 7 8.27 7.27 -6.04
CA ASP A 7 8.12 6.63 -4.72
C ASP A 7 9.48 6.09 -4.19
N LYS A 8 10.54 6.88 -4.23
CA LYS A 8 11.81 6.49 -3.56
C LYS A 8 11.66 6.32 -2.05
N ASN A 9 10.66 7.01 -1.44
CA ASN A 9 10.36 6.84 -0.03
C ASN A 9 9.91 5.40 0.28
N GLY A 10 9.03 4.85 -0.54
CA GLY A 10 8.61 3.46 -0.41
C GLY A 10 9.73 2.47 -0.68
N VAL A 11 10.56 2.73 -1.68
CA VAL A 11 11.77 1.91 -1.95
C VAL A 11 12.69 1.87 -0.73
N PHE A 12 12.95 3.01 -0.11
CA PHE A 12 13.75 3.10 1.12
C PHE A 12 13.16 2.25 2.24
N ILE A 13 11.86 2.38 2.51
CA ILE A 13 11.16 1.60 3.55
C ILE A 13 11.27 0.10 3.27
N CYS A 14 11.03 -0.33 2.05
CA CYS A 14 11.14 -1.73 1.66
C CYS A 14 12.56 -2.27 1.89
N LEU A 15 13.58 -1.51 1.54
CA LEU A 15 14.99 -1.92 1.74
C LEU A 15 15.36 -2.00 3.22
N GLU A 16 14.89 -1.07 4.05
CA GLU A 16 15.12 -1.12 5.50
C GLU A 16 14.44 -2.34 6.13
N CYS A 17 13.22 -2.66 5.70
CA CYS A 17 12.53 -3.86 6.15
C CYS A 17 13.25 -5.15 5.71
N LEU A 18 13.75 -5.23 4.48
CA LEU A 18 14.54 -6.39 4.02
C LEU A 18 15.82 -6.61 4.83
N LYS A 19 16.44 -5.54 5.32
CA LYS A 19 17.62 -5.66 6.21
C LYS A 19 17.26 -6.19 7.60
N LYS A 20 16.05 -5.92 8.07
CA LYS A 20 15.62 -6.21 9.44
C LYS A 20 14.95 -7.57 9.59
N TYR A 21 14.21 -8.04 8.58
CA TYR A 21 13.36 -9.23 8.67
C TYR A 21 13.81 -10.32 7.71
N ASP A 22 13.92 -11.55 8.22
CA ASP A 22 14.36 -12.72 7.44
C ASP A 22 13.25 -13.29 6.55
N SER A 23 12.00 -13.15 6.98
CA SER A 23 10.84 -13.71 6.26
C SER A 23 9.98 -12.59 5.67
N MET A 24 10.37 -12.10 4.51
CA MET A 24 9.73 -10.99 3.82
C MET A 24 9.88 -11.12 2.31
N LYS A 25 8.87 -10.69 1.60
CA LYS A 25 8.91 -10.49 0.14
C LYS A 25 8.75 -9.01 -0.17
N VAL A 26 9.51 -8.53 -1.12
CA VAL A 26 9.38 -7.17 -1.67
C VAL A 26 9.29 -7.27 -3.18
N VAL A 27 8.42 -6.47 -3.77
CA VAL A 27 8.31 -6.31 -5.21
C VAL A 27 8.31 -4.83 -5.55
N PHE A 28 9.03 -4.46 -6.59
CA PHE A 28 9.03 -3.13 -7.18
C PHE A 28 8.37 -3.20 -8.55
N PHE A 29 7.19 -2.60 -8.67
CA PHE A 29 6.50 -2.54 -9.94
C PHE A 29 7.02 -1.38 -10.79
N ARG A 30 6.94 -1.55 -12.10
CA ARG A 30 7.28 -0.52 -13.07
C ARG A 30 6.01 0.11 -13.63
N GLU A 31 6.13 1.35 -14.06
CA GLU A 31 5.07 2.05 -14.79
C GLU A 31 3.76 2.20 -14.00
N GLU A 32 3.87 2.46 -12.68
CA GLU A 32 2.70 2.78 -11.84
C GLU A 32 2.02 4.05 -12.35
N GLU A 33 2.78 5.10 -12.60
CA GLU A 33 2.34 6.42 -13.07
C GLU A 33 1.67 6.42 -14.46
N THR A 34 1.83 5.37 -15.20
CA THR A 34 1.24 5.18 -16.54
C THR A 34 0.13 4.14 -16.56
N GLY A 35 -0.53 3.94 -15.41
CA GLY A 35 -1.69 3.06 -15.26
C GLY A 35 -1.38 1.69 -14.67
N CYS A 36 -0.43 1.61 -13.73
CA CYS A 36 -0.12 0.39 -12.96
C CYS A 36 0.18 -0.82 -13.85
N LYS A 37 0.92 -0.63 -14.95
CA LYS A 37 1.16 -1.70 -15.94
C LYS A 37 1.89 -2.89 -15.32
N GLY A 38 2.93 -2.64 -14.52
CA GLY A 38 3.71 -3.69 -13.88
C GLY A 38 2.88 -4.55 -12.94
N SER A 39 2.07 -3.95 -12.07
CA SER A 39 1.22 -4.68 -11.15
C SER A 39 0.05 -5.39 -11.85
N SER A 40 -0.47 -4.82 -12.93
CA SER A 40 -1.50 -5.45 -13.75
C SER A 40 -1.00 -6.73 -14.47
N GLU A 41 0.30 -6.87 -14.63
CA GLU A 41 0.95 -8.05 -15.22
C GLU A 41 1.61 -8.97 -14.17
N ALA A 42 1.39 -8.70 -12.88
CA ALA A 42 2.01 -9.46 -11.80
C ALA A 42 1.70 -10.96 -11.86
N VAL A 43 2.70 -11.78 -11.57
CA VAL A 43 2.52 -13.23 -11.40
C VAL A 43 1.95 -13.48 -10.01
N MET A 44 0.66 -13.79 -9.91
CA MET A 44 -0.07 -13.84 -8.65
C MET A 44 0.38 -14.93 -7.68
N SER A 45 0.99 -16.02 -8.17
CA SER A 45 1.59 -17.04 -7.31
C SER A 45 2.70 -16.53 -6.39
N PHE A 46 3.29 -15.38 -6.71
CA PHE A 46 4.24 -14.71 -5.82
C PHE A 46 3.63 -14.38 -4.44
N PHE A 47 2.31 -14.17 -4.39
CA PHE A 47 1.58 -13.76 -3.19
C PHE A 47 0.91 -14.92 -2.44
N ASP A 48 1.09 -16.19 -2.86
CA ASP A 48 0.36 -17.33 -2.30
C ASP A 48 0.60 -17.56 -0.80
N ASP A 49 1.76 -17.20 -0.30
CA ASP A 49 2.19 -17.45 1.08
C ASP A 49 2.34 -16.18 1.94
N VAL A 50 1.82 -15.04 1.46
CA VAL A 50 1.90 -13.79 2.21
C VAL A 50 0.71 -13.62 3.16
N ARG A 51 0.94 -12.97 4.29
CA ARG A 51 -0.09 -12.71 5.30
C ARG A 51 -0.96 -11.50 4.94
N PHE A 52 -0.36 -10.48 4.36
CA PHE A 52 -0.94 -9.23 3.88
C PHE A 52 0.05 -8.53 2.95
N VAL A 53 -0.41 -7.47 2.29
CA VAL A 53 0.44 -6.64 1.42
C VAL A 53 0.37 -5.18 1.86
N ILE A 54 1.52 -4.54 1.99
CA ILE A 54 1.62 -3.11 2.33
C ILE A 54 2.33 -2.38 1.21
N GLN A 55 1.72 -1.31 0.72
CA GLN A 55 2.30 -0.39 -0.24
C GLN A 55 2.59 0.95 0.43
N PRO A 56 3.84 1.34 0.66
CA PRO A 56 4.17 2.69 1.16
C PRO A 56 4.35 3.64 -0.02
N ASP A 57 3.24 4.10 -0.59
CA ASP A 57 3.22 4.95 -1.78
C ASP A 57 2.03 5.93 -1.75
N ARG A 58 1.85 6.59 -0.62
CA ARG A 58 0.84 7.64 -0.47
C ARG A 58 1.50 8.91 0.02
N LYS A 59 1.12 10.04 -0.55
CA LYS A 59 1.54 11.38 -0.10
C LYS A 59 1.14 11.62 1.35
N GLY A 60 1.81 12.59 1.98
CA GLY A 60 1.43 13.02 3.33
C GLY A 60 2.01 12.15 4.43
N ASP A 61 1.40 12.23 5.60
CA ASP A 61 1.90 11.61 6.82
C ASP A 61 0.84 10.83 7.62
N SER A 62 -0.41 10.84 7.18
CA SER A 62 -1.51 10.34 8.03
C SER A 62 -2.59 9.53 7.32
N ASP A 63 -2.47 9.30 6.02
CA ASP A 63 -3.46 8.51 5.28
C ASP A 63 -3.13 7.02 5.32
N LEU A 64 -4.11 6.23 5.70
CA LEU A 64 -4.15 4.79 5.53
C LEU A 64 -5.24 4.47 4.51
N ILE A 65 -4.84 4.10 3.31
CA ILE A 65 -5.78 3.81 2.23
C ILE A 65 -6.27 2.37 2.37
N THR A 66 -7.53 2.23 2.69
CA THR A 66 -8.23 0.95 2.91
C THR A 66 -9.30 0.68 1.88
N SER A 67 -9.59 1.66 1.03
CA SER A 67 -10.53 1.55 -0.07
C SER A 67 -10.11 2.48 -1.22
N ILE A 68 -10.49 2.12 -2.43
CA ILE A 68 -10.28 2.92 -3.64
C ILE A 68 -11.57 2.88 -4.46
N GLY A 69 -12.22 4.05 -4.61
CA GLY A 69 -13.56 4.08 -5.14
C GLY A 69 -14.52 3.27 -4.26
N TYR A 70 -15.19 2.27 -4.84
CA TYR A 70 -16.07 1.34 -4.12
C TYR A 70 -15.37 0.03 -3.72
N ALA A 71 -14.09 -0.14 -4.06
CA ALA A 71 -13.35 -1.36 -3.77
C ALA A 71 -12.73 -1.30 -2.38
N ASP A 72 -13.10 -2.23 -1.51
CA ASP A 72 -12.40 -2.46 -0.24
C ASP A 72 -11.10 -3.21 -0.48
N LEU A 73 -10.06 -2.85 0.27
CA LEU A 73 -8.72 -3.44 0.14
C LEU A 73 -8.40 -4.44 1.25
N CYS A 74 -9.04 -4.34 2.39
CA CYS A 74 -8.69 -5.15 3.57
C CYS A 74 -9.89 -5.50 4.44
N SER A 75 -9.72 -6.53 5.27
CA SER A 75 -10.73 -6.97 6.22
C SER A 75 -10.79 -6.08 7.46
N GLU A 76 -11.94 -6.09 8.15
CA GLU A 76 -12.09 -5.42 9.45
C GLU A 76 -11.12 -5.99 10.49
N LYS A 77 -10.88 -7.30 10.47
CA LYS A 77 -9.91 -7.95 11.36
C LYS A 77 -8.49 -7.38 11.19
N PHE A 78 -8.08 -7.11 9.94
CA PHE A 78 -6.80 -6.49 9.67
C PHE A 78 -6.76 -5.05 10.19
N MET A 79 -7.81 -4.27 9.96
CA MET A 79 -7.92 -2.90 10.47
C MET A 79 -7.85 -2.82 11.98
N GLU A 80 -8.53 -3.71 12.70
CA GLU A 80 -8.45 -3.77 14.15
C GLU A 80 -7.04 -4.09 14.64
N ALA A 81 -6.33 -4.99 13.94
CA ALA A 81 -4.96 -5.36 14.29
C ALA A 81 -3.93 -4.24 14.02
N LEU A 82 -4.19 -3.38 13.04
CA LEU A 82 -3.30 -2.26 12.69
C LEU A 82 -3.26 -1.17 13.76
N GLU A 83 -4.37 -0.90 14.43
CA GLU A 83 -4.53 0.19 15.41
C GLU A 83 -4.00 1.54 14.88
N PRO A 84 -4.45 2.01 13.69
CA PRO A 84 -3.79 3.11 12.97
C PRO A 84 -3.77 4.44 13.75
N GLU A 85 -4.77 4.70 14.57
CA GLU A 85 -4.87 5.94 15.35
C GLU A 85 -3.71 6.09 16.35
N LYS A 86 -3.22 4.97 16.91
CA LYS A 86 -2.06 4.98 17.82
C LYS A 86 -0.78 5.46 17.14
N TRP A 87 -0.73 5.35 15.81
CA TRP A 87 0.41 5.73 14.98
C TRP A 87 0.19 7.03 14.23
N GLY A 88 -0.94 7.68 14.47
CA GLY A 88 -1.29 8.94 13.82
C GLY A 88 -1.78 8.78 12.39
N TYR A 89 -2.35 7.62 12.06
CA TYR A 89 -2.98 7.37 10.77
C TYR A 89 -4.50 7.26 10.90
N ARG A 90 -5.20 7.54 9.82
CA ARG A 90 -6.65 7.37 9.69
C ARG A 90 -7.00 6.79 8.34
N GLU A 91 -8.10 6.05 8.29
CA GLU A 91 -8.62 5.50 7.05
C GLU A 91 -9.04 6.60 6.09
N GLU A 92 -8.65 6.41 4.83
CA GLU A 92 -9.04 7.26 3.72
C GLU A 92 -9.34 6.43 2.47
N ASN A 93 -10.15 6.99 1.57
CA ASN A 93 -10.36 6.46 0.24
C ASN A 93 -9.28 7.03 -0.69
N GLY A 94 -8.62 6.18 -1.45
CA GLY A 94 -7.50 6.56 -2.30
C GLY A 94 -7.81 6.57 -3.79
N LEU A 95 -6.73 6.73 -4.55
CA LEU A 95 -6.75 6.72 -6.02
C LEU A 95 -6.16 5.40 -6.53
N MET A 96 -6.34 5.13 -7.82
CA MET A 96 -5.77 3.96 -8.51
C MET A 96 -4.28 3.85 -8.23
N THR A 97 -3.86 2.68 -7.77
CA THR A 97 -2.47 2.35 -7.47
C THR A 97 -2.25 0.84 -7.50
N ASP A 98 -1.02 0.38 -7.32
CA ASP A 98 -0.65 -1.04 -7.49
C ASP A 98 -1.47 -2.01 -6.64
N VAL A 99 -1.78 -1.69 -5.38
CA VAL A 99 -2.58 -2.61 -4.54
C VAL A 99 -4.00 -2.82 -5.08
N LEU A 100 -4.59 -1.84 -5.73
CA LEU A 100 -5.88 -2.03 -6.40
C LEU A 100 -5.73 -2.96 -7.61
N ALA A 101 -4.70 -2.76 -8.43
CA ALA A 101 -4.42 -3.63 -9.56
C ALA A 101 -4.21 -5.09 -9.12
N LEU A 102 -3.48 -5.32 -8.03
CA LEU A 102 -3.33 -6.65 -7.44
C LEU A 102 -4.66 -7.23 -6.96
N LYS A 103 -5.49 -6.41 -6.32
CA LYS A 103 -6.82 -6.82 -5.84
C LYS A 103 -7.73 -7.22 -7.01
N GLU A 104 -7.73 -6.46 -8.08
CA GLU A 104 -8.48 -6.76 -9.31
C GLU A 104 -8.00 -8.06 -9.99
N LYS A 105 -6.71 -8.40 -9.82
CA LYS A 105 -6.16 -9.68 -10.29
C LYS A 105 -6.46 -10.87 -9.37
N GLY A 106 -7.17 -10.66 -8.26
CA GLY A 106 -7.58 -11.71 -7.35
C GLY A 106 -6.65 -11.91 -6.16
N LEU A 107 -5.93 -10.88 -5.71
CA LEU A 107 -5.18 -10.96 -4.46
C LEU A 107 -6.12 -11.37 -3.32
N GLU A 108 -5.80 -12.46 -2.62
CA GLU A 108 -6.67 -13.10 -1.62
C GLU A 108 -6.36 -12.70 -0.18
N VAL A 109 -5.48 -11.73 0.02
CA VAL A 109 -5.15 -11.19 1.34
C VAL A 109 -5.42 -9.70 1.39
N SER A 110 -5.57 -9.18 2.62
CA SER A 110 -5.72 -7.75 2.86
C SER A 110 -4.51 -6.97 2.35
N CYS A 111 -4.75 -5.80 1.79
CA CYS A 111 -3.71 -4.87 1.36
C CYS A 111 -4.08 -3.43 1.73
N ILE A 112 -3.08 -2.60 1.86
CA ILE A 112 -3.22 -1.17 2.20
C ILE A 112 -2.17 -0.34 1.47
N ASN A 113 -2.45 0.95 1.31
CA ASN A 113 -1.46 1.94 0.92
C ASN A 113 -1.30 2.98 2.05
N VAL A 114 -0.08 3.39 2.35
CA VAL A 114 0.25 4.18 3.55
C VAL A 114 1.02 5.44 3.15
N SER A 115 0.64 6.59 3.74
CA SER A 115 1.41 7.84 3.61
C SER A 115 2.84 7.65 4.07
N CYS A 116 3.80 7.99 3.21
CA CYS A 116 5.22 7.75 3.45
C CYS A 116 6.09 9.02 3.43
N GLY A 117 5.49 10.19 3.59
CA GLY A 117 6.21 11.42 3.89
C GLY A 117 6.69 12.22 2.69
N TYR A 118 6.19 11.97 1.47
CA TYR A 118 6.43 12.86 0.36
C TYR A 118 5.27 13.85 0.16
N TYR A 119 5.60 15.01 -0.39
CA TYR A 119 4.66 16.09 -0.65
C TYR A 119 4.97 16.72 -2.00
N ASN A 120 3.95 17.30 -2.62
CA ASN A 120 4.06 18.00 -3.92
C ASN A 120 4.66 17.11 -5.01
N ALA A 121 4.24 15.86 -5.05
CA ALA A 121 4.68 14.89 -6.05
C ALA A 121 4.45 15.42 -7.49
N HIS A 122 5.32 15.02 -8.42
CA HIS A 122 5.27 15.40 -9.83
C HIS A 122 5.47 16.91 -10.08
N THR A 123 6.05 17.62 -9.13
CA THR A 123 6.38 19.05 -9.26
C THR A 123 7.84 19.31 -8.92
N ASP A 124 8.34 20.49 -9.30
CA ASP A 124 9.68 20.94 -8.91
C ASP A 124 9.81 21.26 -7.41
N GLU A 125 8.68 21.33 -6.72
CA GLU A 125 8.58 21.56 -5.27
C GLU A 125 8.44 20.27 -4.46
N GLU A 126 8.63 19.11 -5.09
CA GLU A 126 8.56 17.83 -4.39
C GLU A 126 9.58 17.75 -3.26
N ILE A 127 9.12 17.35 -2.08
CA ILE A 127 9.96 17.18 -0.89
C ILE A 127 9.65 15.87 -0.17
N THR A 128 10.63 15.42 0.59
CA THR A 128 10.45 14.39 1.64
C THR A 128 10.63 15.03 3.00
N VAL A 129 9.67 14.80 3.89
CA VAL A 129 9.80 15.13 5.30
C VAL A 129 10.34 13.90 6.04
N LYS A 130 11.59 13.97 6.47
CA LYS A 130 12.28 12.82 7.09
C LYS A 130 11.54 12.26 8.29
N LYS A 131 10.97 13.10 9.14
CA LYS A 131 10.17 12.68 10.30
C LYS A 131 8.99 11.80 9.89
N ASP A 132 8.29 12.19 8.81
CA ASP A 132 7.10 11.48 8.33
C ASP A 132 7.47 10.17 7.64
N LEU A 133 8.58 10.16 6.90
CA LEU A 133 9.16 8.94 6.32
C LEU A 133 9.50 7.92 7.42
N MET A 134 10.18 8.36 8.49
CA MET A 134 10.57 7.48 9.59
C MET A 134 9.38 7.02 10.43
N LYS A 135 8.35 7.83 10.56
CA LYS A 135 7.06 7.44 11.16
C LYS A 135 6.42 6.29 10.38
N CYS A 136 6.38 6.40 9.06
CA CYS A 136 5.86 5.35 8.19
C CYS A 136 6.66 4.04 8.34
N LEU A 137 7.98 4.11 8.33
CA LEU A 137 8.84 2.95 8.56
C LEU A 137 8.51 2.26 9.89
N LYS A 138 8.39 3.00 10.97
CA LYS A 138 8.07 2.46 12.29
C LYS A 138 6.68 1.85 12.37
N PHE A 139 5.71 2.46 11.71
CA PHE A 139 4.36 1.90 11.63
C PHE A 139 4.36 0.57 10.88
N ILE A 140 5.04 0.49 9.74
CA ILE A 140 5.16 -0.75 8.96
C ILE A 140 5.91 -1.83 9.75
N GLU A 141 6.99 -1.50 10.45
CA GLU A 141 7.68 -2.43 11.34
C GLU A 141 6.74 -2.98 12.44
N HIS A 142 5.93 -2.12 13.05
CA HIS A 142 4.90 -2.53 14.01
C HIS A 142 3.91 -3.52 13.38
N ILE A 143 3.41 -3.23 12.18
CA ILE A 143 2.47 -4.12 11.48
C ILE A 143 3.11 -5.50 11.23
N ILE A 144 4.35 -5.54 10.76
CA ILE A 144 5.06 -6.78 10.49
C ILE A 144 5.24 -7.60 11.77
N GLU A 145 5.59 -6.96 12.88
CA GLU A 145 5.89 -7.60 14.16
C GLU A 145 4.64 -8.05 14.92
N ASP A 146 3.57 -7.26 14.88
CA ASP A 146 2.38 -7.49 15.72
C ASP A 146 1.22 -8.16 14.97
N CYS A 147 1.09 -7.95 13.66
CA CYS A 147 0.08 -8.61 12.85
C CYS A 147 0.58 -9.97 12.36
N THR A 148 0.54 -10.98 13.22
CA THR A 148 1.16 -12.29 12.96
C THR A 148 0.26 -13.29 12.24
N ASP A 149 -1.03 -13.02 12.15
CA ASP A 149 -1.99 -13.85 11.41
C ASP A 149 -1.91 -13.60 9.90
N THR A 150 -2.50 -14.49 9.12
CA THR A 150 -2.91 -14.20 7.75
C THR A 150 -4.25 -13.47 7.79
N TYR A 151 -4.41 -12.45 6.96
CA TYR A 151 -5.63 -11.64 6.88
C TYR A 151 -6.30 -11.81 5.51
N PRO A 152 -7.08 -12.88 5.31
CA PRO A 152 -7.75 -13.13 4.05
C PRO A 152 -8.73 -12.00 3.72
N HIS A 153 -8.75 -11.64 2.45
CA HIS A 153 -9.71 -10.68 1.91
C HIS A 153 -9.79 -10.85 0.39
N THR A 154 -11.01 -10.92 -0.11
CA THR A 154 -11.30 -10.85 -1.54
C THR A 154 -12.29 -9.72 -1.78
N GLN A 155 -12.31 -9.16 -2.99
CA GLN A 155 -13.36 -8.21 -3.35
C GLN A 155 -14.71 -8.92 -3.27
N SER A 156 -15.68 -8.26 -2.62
CA SER A 156 -17.05 -8.77 -2.62
C SER A 156 -17.65 -8.68 -4.02
N ASP A 157 -18.52 -9.63 -4.37
CA ASP A 157 -19.26 -9.65 -5.65
C ASP A 157 -20.16 -8.42 -5.87
N SER A 158 -20.13 -7.47 -4.95
CA SER A 158 -20.86 -6.19 -5.03
C SER A 158 -20.11 -5.08 -5.78
N TYR A 159 -18.94 -5.37 -6.37
CA TYR A 159 -18.25 -4.45 -7.23
C TYR A 159 -19.00 -4.35 -8.57
N PHE A 160 -19.98 -3.46 -8.64
CA PHE A 160 -20.55 -3.03 -9.92
C PHE A 160 -19.51 -2.14 -10.62
N SER A 161 -18.90 -2.67 -11.66
CA SER A 161 -18.13 -1.84 -12.58
C SER A 161 -19.02 -0.69 -13.07
N PRO A 162 -18.58 0.57 -12.97
CA PRO A 162 -19.35 1.70 -13.53
C PRO A 162 -19.50 1.63 -15.05
N TYR A 163 -18.94 0.62 -15.70
CA TYR A 163 -19.01 0.40 -17.15
C TYR A 163 -20.05 -0.66 -17.56
N GLU A 164 -20.85 -1.21 -16.66
CA GLU A 164 -21.90 -2.20 -16.96
C GLU A 164 -23.31 -1.60 -17.07
N PHE A 165 -23.43 -0.33 -17.40
CA PHE A 165 -24.71 0.27 -17.80
C PHE A 165 -24.62 0.71 -19.26
N GLU A 166 -24.83 -0.23 -20.20
CA GLU A 166 -25.41 0.04 -21.52
C GLU A 166 -26.78 -0.63 -21.63
#